data_6d57277883fcfe31feeb977e6f62ea32
#
_entry.id   6d57277883fcfe31feeb977e6f62ea32
#
_cell.length_a   1.000
_cell.length_b   1.000
_cell.length_c   1.000
_cell.angle_alpha   90.00
_cell.angle_beta   90.00
_cell.angle_gamma   90.00
#
_symmetry.space_group_name_H-M   'P 1'
#
loop_
_entity.id
_entity.type
_entity.pdbx_description
1 polymer ?
#
loop_
_entity_poly.entity_id
_entity_poly.type
_entity_poly.pdbx_seq_one_letter_code
_entity_poly.pdbx_strand_id
1 'polypeptide(L)'
;MDRRSFVQKTTTASAALLGTSLQAQSNGRATPDTIVYGSTPGGIAAAIEAARRGCSVLLACPKLHPGGMSASGLCTTDAVRRELFGGLMLEFIDRVREDYRKHIGEDSPDWELTRDGWFFEPSVAQRVFEEMLADEAERLTYWSGYHLNAAQVEGDTIRSADLESPSGEVVRVSAKTWIDGTYEGDLAAAAGVAYRVERESREEHGESLAGIHYMNWRTGEQIQTPDTGEASPAIQAFCARSIFTDDPAKRVPFEKPANYEQHLQDILPILSDFESGRVKRRTLGTKLPHRKFQLNGSIDRQTSLNCPGVSWAWPDAGRHHRARLEQFHLDHAASYVWFLQNEPRVPDHVRALWKTAGLHKDEFVDNGHWHWQIYGRQGRRIEGRALVTQHNFIVNEKTGRTPKVEQPIAIGEHSFDVHPCHDRRYAVDGWMEGVLWYPKKAFGPAQPGQVPYGAMLPKTLDNLLVPVALSSTHIAMSVLRMEPLWMTTGQVAGLAAAEAKEQGRNVANIDPEGLPRMLDIKVDPYA
;
A
#
# COMPACT_ATOMS: atom_id res chain seq x y z
N MET A 1 -33.89 -2.68 -5.03
CA MET A 1 -33.66 -1.41 -5.75
C MET A 1 -32.33 -1.54 -6.50
N ASP A 2 -32.36 -1.38 -7.82
CA ASP A 2 -31.22 -1.65 -8.70
C ASP A 2 -30.15 -0.56 -8.53
N ARG A 3 -28.88 -0.98 -8.27
CA ARG A 3 -27.73 -0.08 -8.10
C ARG A 3 -27.45 0.84 -9.29
N ARG A 4 -27.95 0.55 -10.47
CA ARG A 4 -27.85 1.44 -11.64
C ARG A 4 -28.60 2.75 -11.50
N SER A 5 -29.65 2.81 -10.69
CA SER A 5 -30.43 4.04 -10.47
C SER A 5 -29.89 4.92 -9.32
N PHE A 6 -29.03 4.39 -8.44
CA PHE A 6 -28.44 5.15 -7.34
C PHE A 6 -27.19 5.94 -7.79
N VAL A 7 -26.39 5.36 -8.68
CA VAL A 7 -25.17 6.02 -9.21
C VAL A 7 -25.50 7.24 -10.09
N GLN A 8 -26.69 7.30 -10.68
CA GLN A 8 -27.07 8.42 -11.54
C GLN A 8 -27.68 9.65 -10.83
N LYS A 9 -27.96 9.59 -9.53
CA LYS A 9 -28.64 10.71 -8.83
C LYS A 9 -27.82 11.47 -7.78
N THR A 10 -26.58 11.04 -7.44
CA THR A 10 -25.75 11.69 -6.42
C THR A 10 -24.45 12.30 -6.94
N THR A 11 -24.19 12.28 -8.22
CA THR A 11 -22.96 12.79 -8.85
C THR A 11 -22.93 14.28 -9.15
N THR A 12 -23.82 15.10 -8.59
CA THR A 12 -23.95 16.51 -9.03
C THR A 12 -23.57 17.56 -8.00
N ALA A 13 -23.06 17.25 -6.81
CA ALA A 13 -22.86 18.30 -5.81
C ALA A 13 -21.43 18.48 -5.24
N SER A 14 -20.52 17.53 -5.35
CA SER A 14 -19.15 17.68 -4.79
C SER A 14 -18.02 17.56 -5.81
N ALA A 15 -18.27 17.00 -6.99
CA ALA A 15 -17.31 17.01 -8.11
C ALA A 15 -17.24 18.37 -8.84
N ALA A 16 -18.07 19.34 -8.45
CA ALA A 16 -18.25 20.58 -9.19
C ALA A 16 -17.20 21.66 -8.88
N LEU A 17 -16.28 21.47 -7.93
CA LEU A 17 -15.25 22.47 -7.61
C LEU A 17 -13.84 22.14 -8.15
N LEU A 18 -13.58 20.90 -8.54
CA LEU A 18 -12.34 20.53 -9.27
C LEU A 18 -12.62 20.02 -10.70
N GLY A 19 -13.89 19.80 -11.06
CA GLY A 19 -14.31 19.20 -12.33
C GLY A 19 -14.51 20.15 -13.51
N THR A 20 -14.36 21.45 -13.35
CA THR A 20 -14.76 22.42 -14.40
C THR A 20 -13.65 22.90 -15.32
N SER A 21 -12.45 22.31 -15.32
CA SER A 21 -11.41 22.74 -16.27
C SER A 21 -10.58 21.67 -16.97
N LEU A 22 -10.93 20.39 -16.86
CA LEU A 22 -10.14 19.30 -17.48
C LEU A 22 -10.96 18.40 -18.40
N GLN A 23 -11.84 18.96 -19.23
CA GLN A 23 -12.25 18.26 -20.44
C GLN A 23 -11.01 18.15 -21.35
N ALA A 24 -10.55 16.92 -21.57
CA ALA A 24 -9.45 16.62 -22.46
C ALA A 24 -9.73 17.17 -23.86
N GLN A 25 -9.19 18.33 -24.18
CA GLN A 25 -9.00 18.72 -25.57
C GLN A 25 -7.78 17.93 -26.06
N SER A 26 -8.01 16.89 -26.83
CA SER A 26 -6.99 16.07 -27.52
C SER A 26 -6.27 16.83 -28.64
N ASN A 27 -6.41 18.14 -28.74
CA ASN A 27 -5.81 18.94 -29.80
C ASN A 27 -4.73 19.87 -29.21
N GLY A 28 -3.43 19.45 -29.32
CA GLY A 28 -2.32 20.38 -29.28
C GLY A 28 -1.49 20.43 -28.00
N ARG A 29 -1.67 19.53 -27.00
CA ARG A 29 -0.71 19.44 -25.89
C ARG A 29 0.52 18.67 -26.30
N ALA A 30 1.69 19.25 -26.02
CA ALA A 30 2.98 18.58 -26.21
C ALA A 30 2.99 17.25 -25.43
N THR A 31 3.62 16.23 -26.01
CA THR A 31 3.85 14.93 -25.35
C THR A 31 4.55 15.18 -24.00
N PRO A 32 4.06 14.66 -22.88
CA PRO A 32 4.72 14.83 -21.59
C PRO A 32 6.11 14.18 -21.61
N ASP A 33 7.04 14.73 -20.85
CA ASP A 33 8.37 14.16 -20.69
C ASP A 33 8.30 12.84 -19.95
N THR A 34 7.43 12.78 -18.92
CA THR A 34 7.27 11.63 -18.03
C THR A 34 5.80 11.29 -17.84
N ILE A 35 5.47 10.00 -17.92
CA ILE A 35 4.17 9.47 -17.49
C ILE A 35 4.39 8.61 -16.26
N VAL A 36 3.61 8.91 -15.21
CA VAL A 36 3.48 8.08 -14.01
C VAL A 36 2.12 7.40 -14.03
N TYR A 37 2.08 6.08 -13.94
CA TYR A 37 0.83 5.34 -13.82
C TYR A 37 0.67 4.78 -12.41
N GLY A 38 -0.37 5.23 -11.69
CA GLY A 38 -0.65 4.90 -10.30
C GLY A 38 -0.39 6.07 -9.34
N SER A 39 -1.45 6.54 -8.66
CA SER A 39 -1.38 7.63 -7.66
C SER A 39 -1.28 7.09 -6.22
N THR A 40 -0.46 6.05 -6.02
CA THR A 40 0.01 5.67 -4.68
C THR A 40 0.91 6.77 -4.12
N PRO A 41 1.22 6.82 -2.82
CA PRO A 41 2.18 7.78 -2.29
C PRO A 41 3.52 7.79 -3.04
N GLY A 42 4.02 6.60 -3.44
CA GLY A 42 5.23 6.48 -4.26
C GLY A 42 5.07 7.07 -5.67
N GLY A 43 3.94 6.80 -6.34
CA GLY A 43 3.65 7.38 -7.65
C GLY A 43 3.46 8.91 -7.60
N ILE A 44 2.80 9.42 -6.57
CA ILE A 44 2.64 10.86 -6.32
C ILE A 44 4.00 11.51 -6.08
N ALA A 45 4.85 10.92 -5.22
CA ALA A 45 6.18 11.45 -4.96
C ALA A 45 7.04 11.51 -6.23
N ALA A 46 6.94 10.50 -7.10
CA ALA A 46 7.63 10.48 -8.39
C ALA A 46 7.14 11.60 -9.32
N ALA A 47 5.83 11.80 -9.42
CA ALA A 47 5.24 12.82 -10.27
C ALA A 47 5.60 14.24 -9.82
N ILE A 48 5.51 14.51 -8.51
CA ILE A 48 5.85 15.80 -7.91
C ILE A 48 7.33 16.11 -8.11
N GLU A 49 8.24 15.18 -7.81
CA GLU A 49 9.68 15.45 -7.94
C GLU A 49 10.06 15.69 -9.41
N ALA A 50 9.55 14.89 -10.34
CA ALA A 50 9.81 15.11 -11.77
C ALA A 50 9.31 16.49 -12.22
N ALA A 51 8.12 16.93 -11.76
CA ALA A 51 7.56 18.25 -12.08
C ALA A 51 8.41 19.38 -11.49
N ARG A 52 8.84 19.28 -10.23
CA ARG A 52 9.72 20.25 -9.55
C ARG A 52 11.06 20.41 -10.25
N ARG A 53 11.54 19.34 -10.88
CA ARG A 53 12.79 19.35 -11.69
C ARG A 53 12.57 19.72 -13.16
N GLY A 54 11.39 20.25 -13.51
CA GLY A 54 11.13 20.82 -14.82
C GLY A 54 10.64 19.85 -15.89
N CYS A 55 10.25 18.62 -15.54
CA CYS A 55 9.54 17.75 -16.47
C CYS A 55 8.07 18.18 -16.61
N SER A 56 7.52 18.05 -17.81
CA SER A 56 6.07 17.97 -17.99
C SER A 56 5.61 16.55 -17.66
N VAL A 57 4.64 16.43 -16.73
CA VAL A 57 4.25 15.14 -16.15
C VAL A 57 2.76 14.87 -16.37
N LEU A 58 2.43 13.65 -16.79
CA LEU A 58 1.10 13.09 -16.71
C LEU A 58 1.10 12.01 -15.60
N LEU A 59 0.34 12.25 -14.53
CA LEU A 59 0.01 11.24 -13.53
C LEU A 59 -1.37 10.68 -13.85
N ALA A 60 -1.47 9.41 -14.21
CA ALA A 60 -2.73 8.71 -14.49
C ALA A 60 -2.97 7.58 -13.47
N CYS A 61 -4.21 7.38 -13.05
CA CYS A 61 -4.54 6.39 -12.03
C CYS A 61 -5.92 5.77 -12.25
N PRO A 62 -6.10 4.44 -12.05
CA PRO A 62 -7.41 3.80 -12.15
C PRO A 62 -8.36 4.13 -10.99
N LYS A 63 -7.86 4.67 -9.88
CA LYS A 63 -8.68 5.11 -8.74
C LYS A 63 -9.10 6.57 -8.91
N LEU A 64 -10.21 6.95 -8.27
CA LEU A 64 -10.74 8.31 -8.34
C LEU A 64 -9.98 9.28 -7.42
N HIS A 65 -9.45 8.77 -6.31
CA HIS A 65 -8.77 9.56 -5.28
C HIS A 65 -7.28 9.26 -5.23
N PRO A 66 -6.41 10.26 -5.02
CA PRO A 66 -4.98 10.06 -4.86
C PRO A 66 -4.63 9.58 -3.46
N GLY A 67 -3.40 9.05 -3.29
CA GLY A 67 -2.83 8.71 -1.98
C GLY A 67 -2.93 7.23 -1.60
N GLY A 68 -3.44 6.38 -2.50
CA GLY A 68 -3.42 4.93 -2.33
C GLY A 68 -3.92 4.46 -0.97
N MET A 69 -3.17 3.57 -0.31
CA MET A 69 -3.55 3.04 1.02
C MET A 69 -3.51 4.11 2.11
N SER A 70 -2.61 5.11 2.05
CA SER A 70 -2.56 6.19 3.05
C SER A 70 -3.84 7.00 3.09
N ALA A 71 -4.47 7.26 1.95
CA ALA A 71 -5.78 7.92 1.86
C ALA A 71 -6.95 6.95 1.96
N SER A 72 -6.71 5.65 2.22
CA SER A 72 -7.73 4.58 2.20
C SER A 72 -7.68 3.68 3.44
N GLY A 73 -7.43 4.27 4.62
CA GLY A 73 -7.55 3.55 5.89
C GLY A 73 -6.25 3.02 6.48
N LEU A 74 -5.10 3.20 5.83
CA LEU A 74 -3.79 3.09 6.47
C LEU A 74 -3.50 4.41 7.17
N CYS A 75 -3.82 4.49 8.44
CA CYS A 75 -3.77 5.73 9.21
C CYS A 75 -2.46 5.91 9.99
N THR A 76 -1.52 5.02 9.78
CA THR A 76 -0.21 5.03 10.40
C THR A 76 0.84 4.76 9.32
N THR A 77 1.97 5.41 9.41
CA THR A 77 3.06 5.18 8.45
C THR A 77 3.81 3.89 8.71
N ASP A 78 3.60 3.29 9.89
CA ASP A 78 4.39 2.15 10.42
C ASP A 78 5.91 2.40 10.41
N ALA A 79 6.35 3.67 10.25
CA ALA A 79 7.74 4.08 10.33
C ALA A 79 8.25 3.98 11.77
N VAL A 80 9.27 3.16 11.98
CA VAL A 80 9.85 2.91 13.30
C VAL A 80 11.11 3.76 13.53
N ARG A 81 11.93 3.90 12.50
CA ARG A 81 13.17 4.68 12.48
C ARG A 81 12.96 5.96 11.66
N ARG A 82 12.09 6.85 12.20
CA ARG A 82 11.65 8.09 11.51
C ARG A 82 12.81 8.96 11.05
N GLU A 83 13.91 8.94 11.79
CA GLU A 83 15.16 9.66 11.51
C GLU A 83 15.87 9.20 10.22
N LEU A 84 15.46 8.09 9.62
CA LEU A 84 16.02 7.58 8.38
C LEU A 84 15.33 8.14 7.12
N PHE A 85 14.18 8.78 7.27
CA PHE A 85 13.44 9.36 6.15
C PHE A 85 13.81 10.82 5.91
N GLY A 86 13.58 11.29 4.68
CA GLY A 86 13.86 12.65 4.22
C GLY A 86 12.93 13.07 3.07
N GLY A 87 13.22 14.20 2.44
CA GLY A 87 12.56 14.65 1.22
C GLY A 87 11.04 14.78 1.33
N LEU A 88 10.33 14.35 0.26
CA LEU A 88 8.87 14.46 0.16
C LEU A 88 8.12 13.68 1.25
N MET A 89 8.71 12.63 1.82
CA MET A 89 8.09 11.91 2.93
C MET A 89 7.95 12.82 4.16
N LEU A 90 8.99 13.55 4.52
CA LEU A 90 8.91 14.50 5.65
C LEU A 90 8.03 15.71 5.31
N GLU A 91 8.06 16.20 4.06
CA GLU A 91 7.14 17.25 3.62
C GLU A 91 5.67 16.83 3.79
N PHE A 92 5.31 15.61 3.42
CA PHE A 92 3.97 15.07 3.66
C PHE A 92 3.61 15.07 5.15
N ILE A 93 4.51 14.58 6.02
CA ILE A 93 4.30 14.58 7.48
C ILE A 93 4.13 16.00 8.02
N ASP A 94 4.96 16.94 7.58
CA ASP A 94 4.88 18.34 8.02
C ASP A 94 3.56 19.00 7.57
N ARG A 95 3.08 18.70 6.36
CA ARG A 95 1.78 19.20 5.88
C ARG A 95 0.62 18.58 6.66
N VAL A 96 0.65 17.29 6.96
CA VAL A 96 -0.34 16.62 7.82
C VAL A 96 -0.35 17.25 9.21
N ARG A 97 0.81 17.47 9.82
CA ARG A 97 0.93 18.15 11.12
C ARG A 97 0.36 19.57 11.07
N GLU A 98 0.65 20.33 10.01
CA GLU A 98 0.15 21.70 9.83
C GLU A 98 -1.37 21.71 9.60
N ASP A 99 -1.92 20.76 8.85
CA ASP A 99 -3.37 20.60 8.70
C ASP A 99 -4.06 20.41 10.05
N TYR A 100 -3.54 19.51 10.89
CA TYR A 100 -4.07 19.32 12.23
C TYR A 100 -3.87 20.54 13.13
N ARG A 101 -2.73 21.22 13.03
CA ARG A 101 -2.50 22.45 13.80
C ARG A 101 -3.55 23.51 13.49
N LYS A 102 -3.94 23.65 12.22
CA LYS A 102 -4.99 24.60 11.78
C LYS A 102 -6.39 24.19 12.22
N HIS A 103 -6.73 22.90 12.18
CA HIS A 103 -8.10 22.45 12.35
C HIS A 103 -8.44 22.02 13.78
N ILE A 104 -7.50 21.49 14.55
CA ILE A 104 -7.75 21.07 15.93
C ILE A 104 -6.92 21.84 16.96
N GLY A 105 -5.78 22.42 16.58
CA GLY A 105 -4.87 23.12 17.48
C GLY A 105 -4.02 22.20 18.36
N GLU A 106 -2.86 22.70 18.77
CA GLU A 106 -1.88 21.92 19.56
C GLU A 106 -2.34 21.69 21.02
N ASP A 107 -3.23 22.53 21.54
CA ASP A 107 -3.80 22.39 22.89
C ASP A 107 -4.94 21.35 22.96
N SER A 108 -5.36 20.79 21.84
CA SER A 108 -6.42 19.78 21.79
C SER A 108 -5.93 18.42 22.33
N PRO A 109 -6.75 17.69 23.11
CA PRO A 109 -6.44 16.30 23.47
C PRO A 109 -6.24 15.36 22.26
N ASP A 110 -6.81 15.71 21.12
CA ASP A 110 -6.66 14.93 19.87
C ASP A 110 -5.30 15.15 19.19
N TRP A 111 -4.58 16.24 19.54
CA TRP A 111 -3.27 16.53 18.98
C TRP A 111 -2.26 15.39 19.21
N GLU A 112 -2.20 14.85 20.43
CA GLU A 112 -1.30 13.75 20.76
C GLU A 112 -1.58 12.48 19.93
N LEU A 113 -2.81 12.30 19.46
CA LEU A 113 -3.20 11.16 18.63
C LEU A 113 -2.59 11.22 17.23
N THR A 114 -2.20 12.41 16.77
CA THR A 114 -1.55 12.61 15.46
C THR A 114 -0.10 12.13 15.42
N ARG A 115 0.55 11.97 16.60
CA ARG A 115 1.97 11.59 16.68
C ARG A 115 2.87 12.45 15.80
N ASP A 116 2.70 13.78 15.87
CA ASP A 116 3.41 14.77 15.04
C ASP A 116 3.20 14.57 13.52
N GLY A 117 1.99 14.21 13.11
CA GLY A 117 1.64 13.97 11.71
C GLY A 117 1.91 12.56 11.19
N TRP A 118 2.54 11.69 12.00
CA TRP A 118 2.80 10.30 11.59
C TRP A 118 1.58 9.38 11.69
N PHE A 119 0.54 9.84 12.40
CA PHE A 119 -0.78 9.19 12.45
C PHE A 119 -1.79 10.20 11.92
N PHE A 120 -2.65 9.76 11.03
CA PHE A 120 -3.58 10.65 10.33
C PHE A 120 -4.87 9.95 9.92
N GLU A 121 -5.89 10.76 9.73
CA GLU A 121 -7.16 10.35 9.14
C GLU A 121 -7.02 10.24 7.62
N PRO A 122 -7.71 9.29 6.95
CA PRO A 122 -7.62 9.15 5.49
C PRO A 122 -7.98 10.42 4.73
N SER A 123 -9.01 11.14 5.18
CA SER A 123 -9.44 12.40 4.59
C SER A 123 -8.37 13.51 4.70
N VAL A 124 -7.57 13.51 5.78
CA VAL A 124 -6.43 14.44 5.93
C VAL A 124 -5.31 14.07 4.96
N ALA A 125 -4.96 12.79 4.89
CA ALA A 125 -3.94 12.33 3.94
C ALA A 125 -4.34 12.63 2.49
N GLN A 126 -5.59 12.37 2.12
CA GLN A 126 -6.10 12.68 0.78
C GLN A 126 -5.96 14.17 0.46
N ARG A 127 -6.45 15.05 1.36
CA ARG A 127 -6.37 16.51 1.18
C ARG A 127 -4.93 16.98 1.01
N VAL A 128 -4.01 16.48 1.83
CA VAL A 128 -2.58 16.83 1.73
C VAL A 128 -2.00 16.39 0.39
N PHE A 129 -2.29 15.17 -0.09
CA PHE A 129 -1.85 14.75 -1.42
C PHE A 129 -2.46 15.59 -2.55
N GLU A 130 -3.74 15.98 -2.44
CA GLU A 130 -4.40 16.85 -3.41
C GLU A 130 -3.74 18.25 -3.44
N GLU A 131 -3.40 18.81 -2.28
CA GLU A 131 -2.67 20.08 -2.18
C GLU A 131 -1.27 19.97 -2.79
N MET A 132 -0.50 18.91 -2.45
CA MET A 132 0.83 18.69 -3.01
C MET A 132 0.82 18.54 -4.54
N LEU A 133 -0.20 17.89 -5.09
CA LEU A 133 -0.39 17.79 -6.55
C LEU A 133 -0.79 19.14 -7.17
N ALA A 134 -1.64 19.91 -6.50
CA ALA A 134 -2.08 21.20 -6.96
C ALA A 134 -0.95 22.25 -7.00
N ASP A 135 0.00 22.18 -6.08
CA ASP A 135 1.20 23.03 -6.08
C ASP A 135 2.03 22.88 -7.36
N GLU A 136 1.95 21.74 -8.02
CA GLU A 136 2.72 21.43 -9.24
C GLU A 136 1.86 21.52 -10.52
N ALA A 137 0.65 22.05 -10.48
CA ALA A 137 -0.32 22.05 -11.58
C ALA A 137 0.17 22.75 -12.87
N GLU A 138 1.19 23.58 -12.79
CA GLU A 138 1.82 24.17 -13.98
C GLU A 138 2.46 23.12 -14.89
N ARG A 139 3.06 22.07 -14.30
CA ARG A 139 3.82 21.03 -15.02
C ARG A 139 3.23 19.65 -14.87
N LEU A 140 2.36 19.42 -13.88
CA LEU A 140 1.74 18.13 -13.57
C LEU A 140 0.25 18.16 -13.92
N THR A 141 -0.16 17.22 -14.77
CA THR A 141 -1.57 16.94 -15.07
C THR A 141 -1.96 15.64 -14.38
N TYR A 142 -3.07 15.63 -13.61
CA TYR A 142 -3.58 14.43 -12.94
C TYR A 142 -4.85 13.92 -13.63
N TRP A 143 -4.85 12.63 -14.02
CA TRP A 143 -5.98 11.91 -14.59
C TRP A 143 -6.43 10.78 -13.66
N SER A 144 -7.56 10.97 -12.97
CA SER A 144 -8.17 9.97 -12.10
C SER A 144 -9.21 9.12 -12.85
N GLY A 145 -9.33 7.83 -12.47
CA GLY A 145 -10.28 6.89 -13.07
C GLY A 145 -9.85 6.36 -14.44
N TYR A 146 -8.59 6.56 -14.85
CA TYR A 146 -8.08 6.06 -16.13
C TYR A 146 -7.45 4.67 -15.97
N HIS A 147 -8.01 3.69 -16.66
CA HIS A 147 -7.57 2.30 -16.63
C HIS A 147 -6.59 1.99 -17.76
N LEU A 148 -5.48 1.36 -17.44
CA LEU A 148 -4.52 0.87 -18.43
C LEU A 148 -5.09 -0.35 -19.16
N ASN A 149 -5.17 -0.29 -20.48
CA ASN A 149 -5.61 -1.39 -21.33
C ASN A 149 -4.42 -2.13 -21.97
N ALA A 150 -3.40 -1.39 -22.43
CA ALA A 150 -2.22 -1.96 -23.08
C ALA A 150 -1.03 -1.00 -23.02
N ALA A 151 0.18 -1.55 -23.11
CA ALA A 151 1.40 -0.80 -23.40
C ALA A 151 2.04 -1.33 -24.67
N GLN A 152 2.56 -0.43 -25.51
CA GLN A 152 3.27 -0.77 -26.74
C GLN A 152 4.77 -0.61 -26.52
N VAL A 153 5.52 -1.67 -26.71
CA VAL A 153 6.98 -1.73 -26.55
C VAL A 153 7.64 -1.94 -27.91
N GLU A 154 8.71 -1.22 -28.13
CA GLU A 154 9.58 -1.38 -29.30
C GLU A 154 11.03 -1.45 -28.83
N GLY A 155 11.68 -2.58 -29.05
CA GLY A 155 13.00 -2.86 -28.51
C GLY A 155 12.99 -2.90 -26.97
N ASP A 156 13.76 -2.01 -26.37
CA ASP A 156 13.94 -1.85 -24.93
C ASP A 156 13.14 -0.67 -24.34
N THR A 157 12.17 -0.12 -25.08
CA THR A 157 11.45 1.09 -24.65
C THR A 157 9.94 0.97 -24.82
N ILE A 158 9.19 1.47 -23.85
CA ILE A 158 7.76 1.73 -23.96
C ILE A 158 7.58 2.96 -24.85
N ARG A 159 6.80 2.82 -25.93
CA ARG A 159 6.47 3.90 -26.86
C ARG A 159 5.19 4.61 -26.52
N SER A 160 4.18 3.84 -26.16
CA SER A 160 2.87 4.38 -25.82
C SER A 160 2.10 3.44 -24.89
N ALA A 161 1.04 3.96 -24.28
CA ALA A 161 0.06 3.16 -23.56
C ALA A 161 -1.36 3.63 -23.94
N ASP A 162 -2.31 2.70 -23.90
CA ASP A 162 -3.72 2.95 -24.14
C ASP A 162 -4.44 2.99 -22.77
N LEU A 163 -5.01 4.15 -22.45
CA LEU A 163 -5.73 4.40 -21.20
C LEU A 163 -7.22 4.58 -21.49
N GLU A 164 -8.06 3.83 -20.81
CA GLU A 164 -9.52 3.97 -20.85
C GLU A 164 -9.99 4.98 -19.82
N SER A 165 -10.63 6.03 -20.26
CA SER A 165 -11.19 7.09 -19.41
C SER A 165 -12.41 6.61 -18.62
N PRO A 166 -12.90 7.36 -17.61
CA PRO A 166 -14.16 7.06 -16.93
C PRO A 166 -15.38 7.01 -17.84
N SER A 167 -15.34 7.66 -19.02
CA SER A 167 -16.40 7.62 -20.04
C SER A 167 -16.30 6.41 -20.97
N GLY A 168 -15.24 5.59 -20.87
CA GLY A 168 -14.99 4.45 -21.76
C GLY A 168 -14.22 4.80 -23.03
N GLU A 169 -13.78 6.07 -23.19
CA GLU A 169 -12.95 6.47 -24.31
C GLU A 169 -11.51 5.99 -24.09
N VAL A 170 -10.89 5.40 -25.11
CA VAL A 170 -9.49 4.98 -25.06
C VAL A 170 -8.61 6.09 -25.63
N VAL A 171 -7.71 6.59 -24.80
CA VAL A 171 -6.72 7.63 -25.13
C VAL A 171 -5.35 7.02 -25.20
N ARG A 172 -4.64 7.18 -26.31
CA ARG A 172 -3.23 6.80 -26.44
C ARG A 172 -2.34 7.91 -25.94
N VAL A 173 -1.46 7.57 -25.02
CA VAL A 173 -0.46 8.47 -24.43
C VAL A 173 0.95 7.97 -24.71
N SER A 174 1.92 8.89 -24.79
CA SER A 174 3.33 8.56 -25.00
C SER A 174 4.23 9.50 -24.20
N ALA A 175 5.39 9.01 -23.81
CA ALA A 175 6.42 9.77 -23.12
C ALA A 175 7.80 9.16 -23.37
N LYS A 176 8.84 9.91 -23.04
CA LYS A 176 10.23 9.39 -23.06
C LYS A 176 10.48 8.49 -21.84
N THR A 177 9.99 8.89 -20.66
CA THR A 177 10.17 8.16 -19.41
C THR A 177 8.83 7.71 -18.85
N TRP A 178 8.80 6.50 -18.31
CA TRP A 178 7.65 5.88 -17.69
C TRP A 178 7.96 5.47 -16.25
N ILE A 179 6.98 5.66 -15.35
CA ILE A 179 7.10 5.23 -13.96
C ILE A 179 5.84 4.45 -13.59
N ASP A 180 6.01 3.22 -13.11
CA ASP A 180 4.92 2.41 -12.57
C ASP A 180 4.80 2.64 -11.07
N GLY A 181 3.87 3.51 -10.68
CA GLY A 181 3.55 3.81 -9.28
C GLY A 181 2.43 2.94 -8.70
N THR A 182 2.04 1.85 -9.35
CA THR A 182 0.97 0.96 -8.85
C THR A 182 1.51 -0.05 -7.83
N TYR A 183 0.65 -0.49 -6.89
CA TYR A 183 1.02 -1.57 -5.96
C TYR A 183 1.21 -2.91 -6.65
N GLU A 184 0.55 -3.09 -7.77
CA GLU A 184 0.49 -4.35 -8.50
C GLU A 184 1.54 -4.47 -9.63
N GLY A 185 2.24 -3.38 -9.99
CA GLY A 185 3.14 -3.36 -11.15
C GLY A 185 2.37 -3.52 -12.48
N ASP A 186 1.23 -2.84 -12.61
CA ASP A 186 0.33 -3.05 -13.74
C ASP A 186 0.90 -2.51 -15.07
N LEU A 187 1.62 -1.39 -15.05
CA LEU A 187 2.27 -0.86 -16.26
C LEU A 187 3.44 -1.75 -16.68
N ALA A 188 4.26 -2.20 -15.72
CA ALA A 188 5.36 -3.12 -15.99
C ALA A 188 4.86 -4.43 -16.60
N ALA A 189 3.81 -5.02 -16.04
CA ALA A 189 3.20 -6.24 -16.58
C ALA A 189 2.61 -6.03 -17.98
N ALA A 190 1.89 -4.92 -18.21
CA ALA A 190 1.35 -4.58 -19.54
C ALA A 190 2.45 -4.34 -20.58
N ALA A 191 3.64 -3.89 -20.15
CA ALA A 191 4.82 -3.72 -20.99
C ALA A 191 5.64 -5.02 -21.17
N GLY A 192 5.17 -6.15 -20.66
CA GLY A 192 5.83 -7.44 -20.81
C GLY A 192 7.07 -7.65 -19.93
N VAL A 193 7.24 -6.85 -18.88
CA VAL A 193 8.32 -7.05 -17.89
C VAL A 193 8.09 -8.36 -17.15
N ALA A 194 9.10 -9.18 -17.03
CA ALA A 194 9.07 -10.39 -16.21
C ALA A 194 8.94 -10.01 -14.72
N TYR A 195 8.14 -10.78 -13.99
CA TYR A 195 7.87 -10.53 -12.58
C TYR A 195 7.63 -11.84 -11.82
N ARG A 196 7.63 -11.75 -10.50
CA ARG A 196 7.28 -12.80 -9.55
C ARG A 196 6.05 -12.40 -8.75
N VAL A 197 5.24 -13.37 -8.39
CA VAL A 197 4.08 -13.21 -7.49
C VAL A 197 4.23 -14.11 -6.28
N GLU A 198 4.56 -15.38 -6.53
CA GLU A 198 4.70 -16.47 -5.57
C GLU A 198 5.84 -16.24 -4.55
N ARG A 199 5.88 -17.07 -3.53
CA ARG A 199 6.98 -17.11 -2.56
C ARG A 199 8.07 -18.04 -3.06
N GLU A 200 9.29 -17.56 -3.07
CA GLU A 200 10.50 -18.28 -3.42
C GLU A 200 10.77 -19.42 -2.42
N SER A 201 11.44 -20.47 -2.87
CA SER A 201 11.97 -21.47 -1.96
C SER A 201 13.16 -20.93 -1.16
N ARG A 202 13.45 -21.57 -0.03
CA ARG A 202 14.62 -21.24 0.78
C ARG A 202 15.93 -21.41 0.01
N GLU A 203 16.00 -22.40 -0.85
CA GLU A 203 17.21 -22.72 -1.62
C GLU A 203 17.49 -21.71 -2.73
N GLU A 204 16.45 -21.11 -3.31
CA GLU A 204 16.59 -20.26 -4.50
C GLU A 204 17.54 -19.07 -4.27
N HIS A 205 17.46 -18.45 -3.10
CA HIS A 205 18.30 -17.31 -2.73
C HIS A 205 19.03 -17.50 -1.40
N GLY A 206 18.98 -18.68 -0.80
CA GLY A 206 19.59 -18.98 0.50
C GLY A 206 18.92 -18.22 1.68
N GLU A 207 17.68 -17.82 1.54
CA GLU A 207 16.95 -17.07 2.54
C GLU A 207 16.37 -17.97 3.62
N SER A 208 16.87 -17.88 4.84
CA SER A 208 16.48 -18.76 5.95
C SER A 208 14.99 -18.66 6.33
N LEU A 209 14.33 -17.57 6.00
CA LEU A 209 12.92 -17.32 6.32
C LEU A 209 11.97 -17.56 5.13
N ALA A 210 12.51 -17.89 3.94
CA ALA A 210 11.71 -18.09 2.74
C ALA A 210 10.99 -19.45 2.71
N GLY A 211 10.07 -19.57 1.76
CA GLY A 211 9.29 -20.76 1.50
C GLY A 211 8.16 -21.01 2.48
N ILE A 212 7.69 -22.24 2.51
CA ILE A 212 6.65 -22.67 3.46
C ILE A 212 7.23 -22.69 4.87
N HIS A 213 6.57 -22.00 5.80
CA HIS A 213 6.93 -21.97 7.21
C HIS A 213 5.67 -21.77 8.05
N TYR A 214 5.75 -22.07 9.35
CA TYR A 214 4.61 -22.04 10.25
C TYR A 214 4.91 -21.21 11.50
N MET A 215 3.88 -20.53 12.00
CA MET A 215 3.89 -19.91 13.31
C MET A 215 2.73 -20.46 14.15
N ASN A 216 3.02 -20.82 15.39
CA ASN A 216 1.98 -21.12 16.36
C ASN A 216 1.42 -19.81 16.92
N TRP A 217 0.20 -19.47 16.52
CA TRP A 217 -0.44 -18.23 16.96
C TRP A 217 -0.78 -18.22 18.47
N ARG A 218 -0.77 -19.40 19.15
CA ARG A 218 -0.98 -19.50 20.61
C ARG A 218 0.27 -19.19 21.40
N THR A 219 1.42 -19.63 20.94
CA THR A 219 2.70 -19.50 21.64
C THR A 219 3.60 -18.42 21.07
N GLY A 220 3.38 -18.00 19.81
CA GLY A 220 4.27 -17.15 19.05
C GLY A 220 5.55 -17.88 18.61
N GLU A 221 5.58 -19.22 18.73
CA GLU A 221 6.68 -20.03 18.28
C GLU A 221 6.67 -20.12 16.75
N GLN A 222 7.84 -19.97 16.14
CA GLN A 222 8.02 -20.13 14.70
C GLN A 222 8.80 -21.42 14.46
N ILE A 223 8.21 -22.30 13.66
CA ILE A 223 8.84 -23.54 13.26
C ILE A 223 9.12 -23.50 11.76
N GLN A 224 10.33 -23.87 11.44
CA GLN A 224 10.74 -24.30 10.12
C GLN A 224 11.03 -25.80 10.25
N THR A 225 10.03 -26.62 9.93
CA THR A 225 10.21 -28.07 9.91
C THR A 225 11.08 -28.48 8.71
N PRO A 226 11.63 -29.70 8.68
CA PRO A 226 12.35 -30.21 7.50
C PRO A 226 11.53 -30.14 6.20
N ASP A 227 10.21 -30.21 6.32
CA ASP A 227 9.28 -30.16 5.18
C ASP A 227 8.91 -28.72 4.76
N THR A 228 9.49 -27.70 5.42
CA THR A 228 9.29 -26.27 5.08
C THR A 228 10.44 -25.74 4.24
N GLY A 229 10.21 -24.63 3.57
CA GLY A 229 11.21 -23.99 2.73
C GLY A 229 11.01 -24.23 1.24
N GLU A 230 10.01 -25.02 0.84
CA GLU A 230 9.59 -25.12 -0.55
C GLU A 230 8.92 -23.83 -1.04
N ALA A 231 8.98 -23.57 -2.35
CA ALA A 231 8.23 -22.47 -2.97
C ALA A 231 6.72 -22.67 -2.82
N SER A 232 5.96 -21.58 -2.83
CA SER A 232 4.50 -21.64 -2.70
C SER A 232 3.82 -20.52 -3.50
N PRO A 233 2.72 -20.80 -4.22
CA PRO A 233 1.94 -19.78 -4.90
C PRO A 233 1.13 -18.90 -3.94
N ALA A 234 1.03 -19.29 -2.68
CA ALA A 234 0.26 -18.58 -1.67
C ALA A 234 0.96 -17.29 -1.25
N ILE A 235 0.31 -16.15 -1.47
CA ILE A 235 0.78 -14.84 -0.99
C ILE A 235 0.08 -14.45 0.30
N GLN A 236 0.65 -13.49 1.02
CA GLN A 236 0.10 -13.02 2.28
C GLN A 236 -1.28 -12.38 2.15
N ALA A 237 -2.09 -12.55 3.19
CA ALA A 237 -3.47 -12.06 3.23
C ALA A 237 -3.57 -10.54 3.07
N PHE A 238 -4.58 -10.10 2.35
CA PHE A 238 -5.05 -8.71 2.32
C PHE A 238 -6.17 -8.51 3.34
N CYS A 239 -6.54 -7.26 3.56
CA CYS A 239 -7.69 -6.93 4.37
C CYS A 239 -8.37 -5.63 3.92
N ALA A 240 -9.66 -5.52 4.18
CA ALA A 240 -10.34 -4.24 4.17
C ALA A 240 -10.00 -3.48 5.45
N ARG A 241 -9.69 -2.19 5.33
CA ARG A 241 -9.52 -1.28 6.46
C ARG A 241 -10.58 -0.19 6.36
N SER A 242 -11.20 0.18 7.47
CA SER A 242 -12.16 1.28 7.49
C SER A 242 -12.07 2.06 8.78
N ILE A 243 -12.68 3.22 8.77
CA ILE A 243 -12.68 4.13 9.89
C ILE A 243 -14.00 4.00 10.63
N PHE A 244 -13.89 3.63 11.89
CA PHE A 244 -15.03 3.48 12.81
C PHE A 244 -15.10 4.68 13.75
N THR A 245 -16.29 4.88 14.30
CA THR A 245 -16.50 5.85 15.38
C THR A 245 -17.50 5.30 16.40
N ASP A 246 -17.37 5.74 17.64
CA ASP A 246 -18.35 5.56 18.71
C ASP A 246 -19.18 6.82 18.96
N ASP A 247 -19.02 7.86 18.14
CA ASP A 247 -19.80 9.09 18.20
C ASP A 247 -21.19 8.87 17.57
N PRO A 248 -22.30 8.90 18.35
CA PRO A 248 -23.63 8.71 17.79
C PRO A 248 -24.02 9.70 16.69
N ALA A 249 -23.45 10.93 16.72
CA ALA A 249 -23.73 11.97 15.72
C ALA A 249 -23.00 11.75 14.39
N LYS A 250 -21.92 10.96 14.41
CA LYS A 250 -21.05 10.69 13.26
C LYS A 250 -21.13 9.24 12.76
N ARG A 251 -21.86 8.40 13.45
CA ARG A 251 -21.92 6.96 13.21
C ARG A 251 -22.95 6.59 12.15
N VAL A 252 -22.49 5.82 11.16
CA VAL A 252 -23.34 5.06 10.24
C VAL A 252 -23.42 3.64 10.77
N PRO A 253 -24.59 3.16 11.22
CA PRO A 253 -24.74 1.81 11.78
C PRO A 253 -24.45 0.72 10.75
N PHE A 254 -23.95 -0.43 11.23
CA PHE A 254 -23.82 -1.62 10.41
C PHE A 254 -25.17 -2.32 10.22
N GLU A 255 -25.41 -2.75 8.99
CA GLU A 255 -26.48 -3.69 8.67
C GLU A 255 -25.92 -5.10 8.52
N LYS A 256 -26.77 -6.13 8.71
CA LYS A 256 -26.35 -7.52 8.46
C LYS A 256 -26.02 -7.67 6.97
N PRO A 257 -24.76 -8.04 6.60
CA PRO A 257 -24.42 -8.27 5.22
C PRO A 257 -25.28 -9.39 4.61
N ALA A 258 -25.67 -9.23 3.34
CA ALA A 258 -26.52 -10.21 2.65
C ALA A 258 -25.86 -11.59 2.55
N ASN A 259 -24.54 -11.63 2.46
CA ASN A 259 -23.73 -12.84 2.37
C ASN A 259 -23.03 -13.22 3.70
N TYR A 260 -23.55 -12.74 4.83
CA TYR A 260 -22.98 -12.99 6.18
C TYR A 260 -22.66 -14.46 6.44
N GLU A 261 -23.56 -15.36 6.06
CA GLU A 261 -23.41 -16.81 6.33
C GLU A 261 -22.19 -17.41 5.59
N GLN A 262 -21.77 -16.83 4.48
CA GLN A 262 -20.58 -17.27 3.74
C GLN A 262 -19.30 -16.99 4.51
N HIS A 263 -19.28 -15.90 5.30
CA HIS A 263 -18.11 -15.46 6.08
C HIS A 263 -18.11 -16.02 7.51
N LEU A 264 -19.24 -16.57 7.96
CA LEU A 264 -19.41 -16.98 9.36
C LEU A 264 -18.40 -18.05 9.78
N GLN A 265 -18.12 -19.03 8.91
CA GLN A 265 -17.16 -20.11 9.20
C GLN A 265 -15.74 -19.59 9.43
N ASP A 266 -15.36 -18.52 8.71
CA ASP A 266 -14.03 -17.90 8.85
C ASP A 266 -13.95 -17.00 10.10
N ILE A 267 -15.08 -16.57 10.64
CA ILE A 267 -15.17 -15.70 11.82
C ILE A 267 -15.30 -16.48 13.12
N LEU A 268 -16.04 -17.58 13.12
CA LEU A 268 -16.33 -18.40 14.30
C LEU A 268 -15.09 -18.75 15.16
N PRO A 269 -13.91 -19.02 14.62
CA PRO A 269 -12.72 -19.35 15.42
C PRO A 269 -12.33 -18.30 16.45
N ILE A 270 -12.75 -17.02 16.31
CA ILE A 270 -12.49 -15.98 17.31
C ILE A 270 -13.09 -16.30 18.68
N LEU A 271 -14.12 -17.13 18.74
CA LEU A 271 -14.74 -17.51 20.00
C LEU A 271 -13.74 -18.23 20.91
N SER A 272 -12.91 -19.12 20.36
CA SER A 272 -11.85 -19.77 21.13
C SER A 272 -10.76 -18.82 21.61
N ASP A 273 -10.53 -17.73 20.88
CA ASP A 273 -9.60 -16.67 21.33
C ASP A 273 -10.17 -15.88 22.51
N PHE A 274 -11.50 -15.68 22.58
CA PHE A 274 -12.15 -15.08 23.72
C PHE A 274 -12.15 -16.02 24.92
N GLU A 275 -12.49 -17.30 24.74
CA GLU A 275 -12.50 -18.34 25.77
C GLU A 275 -11.13 -18.53 26.43
N SER A 276 -10.06 -18.50 25.63
CA SER A 276 -8.68 -18.60 26.11
C SER A 276 -8.16 -17.31 26.77
N GLY A 277 -8.93 -16.20 26.73
CA GLY A 277 -8.52 -14.89 27.21
C GLY A 277 -7.41 -14.22 26.39
N ARG A 278 -7.05 -14.79 25.26
CA ARG A 278 -6.02 -14.27 24.34
C ARG A 278 -6.42 -12.93 23.76
N VAL A 279 -7.65 -12.82 23.26
CA VAL A 279 -8.20 -11.60 22.67
C VAL A 279 -9.15 -10.95 23.67
N LYS A 280 -8.77 -9.78 24.16
CA LYS A 280 -9.56 -9.05 25.16
C LYS A 280 -10.45 -7.96 24.55
N ARG A 281 -10.18 -7.54 23.31
CA ARG A 281 -10.94 -6.53 22.54
C ARG A 281 -11.49 -5.37 23.39
N ARG A 282 -10.61 -4.64 24.06
CA ARG A 282 -10.98 -3.50 24.91
C ARG A 282 -11.13 -2.18 24.16
N THR A 283 -10.78 -2.15 22.88
CA THR A 283 -10.84 -0.96 22.03
C THR A 283 -11.40 -1.30 20.66
N LEU A 284 -11.93 -0.30 19.96
CA LEU A 284 -12.40 -0.42 18.59
C LEU A 284 -11.25 -0.47 17.55
N GLY A 285 -10.05 -0.15 17.97
CA GLY A 285 -8.87 -0.11 17.12
C GLY A 285 -7.86 0.95 17.56
N THR A 286 -6.96 1.35 16.65
CA THR A 286 -6.05 2.47 16.86
C THR A 286 -6.84 3.77 16.88
N LYS A 287 -6.67 4.57 17.94
CA LYS A 287 -7.33 5.86 18.08
C LYS A 287 -6.71 6.90 17.14
N LEU A 288 -7.57 7.70 16.55
CA LEU A 288 -7.26 8.86 15.72
C LEU A 288 -8.04 10.08 16.25
N PRO A 289 -7.72 11.30 15.81
CA PRO A 289 -8.52 12.49 16.11
C PRO A 289 -10.01 12.32 15.78
N HIS A 290 -10.84 13.19 16.31
CA HIS A 290 -12.30 13.24 16.06
C HIS A 290 -13.05 11.95 16.41
N ARG A 291 -12.60 11.23 17.46
CA ARG A 291 -13.18 9.95 17.91
C ARG A 291 -13.23 8.89 16.80
N LYS A 292 -12.28 8.92 15.90
CA LYS A 292 -12.12 7.90 14.87
C LYS A 292 -11.22 6.76 15.37
N PHE A 293 -11.46 5.58 14.82
CA PHE A 293 -10.70 4.36 15.12
C PHE A 293 -10.39 3.62 13.83
N GLN A 294 -9.15 3.24 13.65
CA GLN A 294 -8.72 2.39 12.55
C GLN A 294 -8.60 0.95 13.02
N LEU A 295 -9.30 0.03 12.37
CA LEU A 295 -9.19 -1.40 12.62
C LEU A 295 -8.30 -2.05 11.56
N ASN A 296 -7.25 -2.75 12.02
CA ASN A 296 -6.32 -3.47 11.16
C ASN A 296 -6.57 -4.99 11.21
N GLY A 297 -6.16 -5.70 10.16
CA GLY A 297 -6.00 -7.15 10.16
C GLY A 297 -4.83 -7.56 11.06
N SER A 298 -5.10 -8.37 12.07
CA SER A 298 -4.08 -8.85 13.01
C SER A 298 -3.52 -10.20 12.60
N ILE A 299 -2.28 -10.47 13.00
CA ILE A 299 -1.60 -11.75 12.80
C ILE A 299 -1.52 -12.59 14.09
N ASP A 300 -1.82 -11.99 15.22
CA ASP A 300 -1.69 -12.57 16.57
C ASP A 300 -2.95 -13.30 17.06
N ARG A 301 -3.91 -13.59 16.18
CA ARG A 301 -5.18 -14.24 16.53
C ARG A 301 -5.74 -15.08 15.39
N GLN A 302 -6.65 -16.01 15.71
CA GLN A 302 -7.22 -16.93 14.73
C GLN A 302 -7.98 -16.25 13.61
N THR A 303 -8.71 -15.19 13.94
CA THR A 303 -9.46 -14.43 12.95
C THR A 303 -9.35 -12.93 13.16
N SER A 304 -9.37 -12.19 12.08
CA SER A 304 -9.30 -10.73 12.04
C SER A 304 -9.91 -10.24 10.72
N LEU A 305 -9.56 -9.05 10.26
CA LEU A 305 -9.92 -8.58 8.92
C LEU A 305 -9.12 -9.22 7.78
N ASN A 306 -8.05 -9.98 8.10
CA ASN A 306 -7.30 -10.72 7.09
C ASN A 306 -8.15 -11.85 6.50
N CYS A 307 -8.07 -12.00 5.18
CA CYS A 307 -8.69 -13.10 4.44
C CYS A 307 -7.60 -13.96 3.76
N PRO A 308 -6.91 -14.84 4.53
CA PRO A 308 -5.89 -15.72 3.94
C PRO A 308 -6.48 -16.62 2.85
N GLY A 309 -5.72 -16.84 1.78
CA GLY A 309 -6.16 -17.68 0.66
C GLY A 309 -7.01 -16.97 -0.41
N VAL A 310 -7.60 -15.82 -0.09
CA VAL A 310 -8.48 -15.08 -1.03
C VAL A 310 -7.70 -14.25 -2.03
N SER A 311 -6.56 -13.71 -1.63
CA SER A 311 -5.81 -12.69 -2.39
C SER A 311 -4.83 -13.27 -3.42
N TRP A 312 -4.67 -14.59 -3.52
CA TRP A 312 -3.64 -15.19 -4.37
C TRP A 312 -3.78 -14.85 -5.85
N ALA A 313 -5.01 -14.71 -6.34
CA ALA A 313 -5.27 -14.31 -7.72
C ALA A 313 -5.15 -12.80 -7.97
N TRP A 314 -5.07 -11.97 -6.92
CA TRP A 314 -5.12 -10.50 -7.04
C TRP A 314 -4.08 -9.91 -7.99
N PRO A 315 -2.79 -10.27 -7.91
CA PRO A 315 -1.76 -9.63 -8.73
C PRO A 315 -2.05 -9.74 -10.23
N ASP A 316 -2.50 -10.91 -10.68
CA ASP A 316 -2.76 -11.21 -12.10
C ASP A 316 -4.23 -11.07 -12.50
N ALA A 317 -5.09 -10.71 -11.54
CA ALA A 317 -6.51 -10.54 -11.83
C ALA A 317 -6.77 -9.28 -12.65
N GLY A 318 -7.62 -9.40 -13.67
CA GLY A 318 -8.14 -8.25 -14.38
C GLY A 318 -9.09 -7.42 -13.51
N ARG A 319 -9.38 -6.18 -13.95
CA ARG A 319 -10.18 -5.16 -13.24
C ARG A 319 -11.47 -5.71 -12.60
N HIS A 320 -12.26 -6.46 -13.33
CA HIS A 320 -13.52 -7.03 -12.82
C HIS A 320 -13.33 -8.12 -11.77
N HIS A 321 -12.25 -8.87 -11.87
CA HIS A 321 -11.94 -9.89 -10.87
C HIS A 321 -11.43 -9.24 -9.58
N ARG A 322 -10.54 -8.25 -9.68
CA ARG A 322 -10.09 -7.46 -8.50
C ARG A 322 -11.27 -6.80 -7.79
N ALA A 323 -12.23 -6.24 -8.51
CA ALA A 323 -13.44 -5.67 -7.91
C ALA A 323 -14.27 -6.69 -7.12
N ARG A 324 -14.37 -7.96 -7.60
CA ARG A 324 -15.03 -9.03 -6.85
C ARG A 324 -14.24 -9.44 -5.60
N LEU A 325 -12.91 -9.52 -5.70
CA LEU A 325 -12.05 -9.83 -4.55
C LEU A 325 -12.12 -8.70 -3.50
N GLU A 326 -12.10 -7.45 -3.93
CA GLU A 326 -12.26 -6.28 -3.06
C GLU A 326 -13.61 -6.33 -2.33
N GLN A 327 -14.72 -6.61 -3.04
CA GLN A 327 -16.04 -6.76 -2.44
C GLN A 327 -16.06 -7.91 -1.41
N PHE A 328 -15.40 -9.04 -1.69
CA PHE A 328 -15.30 -10.13 -0.72
C PHE A 328 -14.63 -9.68 0.60
N HIS A 329 -13.56 -8.91 0.51
CA HIS A 329 -12.87 -8.38 1.69
C HIS A 329 -13.75 -7.38 2.48
N LEU A 330 -14.50 -6.54 1.78
CA LEU A 330 -15.46 -5.62 2.41
C LEU A 330 -16.59 -6.39 3.13
N ASP A 331 -17.16 -7.39 2.47
CA ASP A 331 -18.21 -8.23 3.04
C ASP A 331 -17.73 -9.01 4.26
N HIS A 332 -16.49 -9.52 4.22
CA HIS A 332 -15.85 -10.16 5.37
C HIS A 332 -15.68 -9.17 6.54
N ALA A 333 -15.19 -7.97 6.29
CA ALA A 333 -15.00 -6.96 7.33
C ALA A 333 -16.33 -6.53 7.96
N ALA A 334 -17.35 -6.30 7.14
CA ALA A 334 -18.69 -5.99 7.62
C ALA A 334 -19.29 -7.14 8.42
N SER A 335 -19.12 -8.38 7.96
CA SER A 335 -19.58 -9.59 8.66
C SER A 335 -18.87 -9.78 10.00
N TYR A 336 -17.56 -9.51 10.05
CA TYR A 336 -16.76 -9.58 11.26
C TYR A 336 -17.26 -8.58 12.33
N VAL A 337 -17.52 -7.34 11.94
CA VAL A 337 -18.05 -6.33 12.87
C VAL A 337 -19.47 -6.68 13.29
N TRP A 338 -20.34 -7.09 12.35
CA TRP A 338 -21.70 -7.54 12.68
C TRP A 338 -21.70 -8.70 13.69
N PHE A 339 -20.81 -9.68 13.51
CA PHE A 339 -20.62 -10.80 14.43
C PHE A 339 -20.26 -10.31 15.83
N LEU A 340 -19.27 -9.42 15.96
CA LEU A 340 -18.86 -8.88 17.26
C LEU A 340 -19.99 -8.11 17.97
N GLN A 341 -20.90 -7.50 17.20
CA GLN A 341 -22.04 -6.75 17.74
C GLN A 341 -23.21 -7.63 18.17
N ASN A 342 -23.44 -8.76 17.50
CA ASN A 342 -24.73 -9.46 17.58
C ASN A 342 -24.66 -10.92 18.01
N GLU A 343 -23.50 -11.58 17.91
CA GLU A 343 -23.36 -13.00 18.28
C GLU A 343 -23.42 -13.18 19.81
N PRO A 344 -24.39 -13.94 20.36
CA PRO A 344 -24.55 -14.11 21.81
C PRO A 344 -23.34 -14.74 22.51
N ARG A 345 -22.55 -15.56 21.82
CA ARG A 345 -21.35 -16.22 22.37
C ARG A 345 -20.16 -15.27 22.51
N VAL A 346 -20.19 -14.10 21.87
CA VAL A 346 -19.18 -13.04 22.08
C VAL A 346 -19.36 -12.49 23.50
N PRO A 347 -18.27 -12.31 24.29
CA PRO A 347 -18.36 -11.78 25.64
C PRO A 347 -19.15 -10.46 25.72
N ASP A 348 -19.99 -10.31 26.75
CA ASP A 348 -20.90 -9.16 26.85
C ASP A 348 -20.21 -7.81 26.77
N HIS A 349 -19.05 -7.66 27.40
CA HIS A 349 -18.29 -6.41 27.37
C HIS A 349 -17.75 -6.09 25.97
N VAL A 350 -17.39 -7.11 25.17
CA VAL A 350 -16.95 -6.94 23.78
C VAL A 350 -18.15 -6.54 22.92
N ARG A 351 -19.26 -7.27 23.06
CA ARG A 351 -20.49 -6.98 22.31
C ARG A 351 -21.03 -5.58 22.63
N ALA A 352 -21.03 -5.19 23.91
CA ALA A 352 -21.45 -3.85 24.33
C ALA A 352 -20.56 -2.75 23.72
N LEU A 353 -19.24 -2.95 23.73
CA LEU A 353 -18.30 -2.04 23.09
C LEU A 353 -18.58 -1.90 21.58
N TRP A 354 -18.68 -3.03 20.87
CA TRP A 354 -18.85 -3.00 19.41
C TRP A 354 -20.24 -2.49 18.98
N LYS A 355 -21.26 -2.60 19.82
CA LYS A 355 -22.58 -1.97 19.58
C LYS A 355 -22.53 -0.43 19.56
N THR A 356 -21.50 0.19 20.13
CA THR A 356 -21.29 1.62 20.00
C THR A 356 -20.68 2.01 18.65
N ALA A 357 -20.05 1.08 17.94
CA ALA A 357 -19.32 1.33 16.72
C ALA A 357 -20.20 1.39 15.46
N GLY A 358 -19.85 2.27 14.54
CA GLY A 358 -20.31 2.31 13.15
C GLY A 358 -19.23 2.89 12.26
N LEU A 359 -19.44 2.88 10.96
CA LEU A 359 -18.55 3.59 10.02
C LEU A 359 -18.64 5.10 10.25
N HIS A 360 -17.53 5.82 10.06
CA HIS A 360 -17.54 7.26 10.24
C HIS A 360 -18.11 7.95 9.01
N LYS A 361 -19.18 8.74 9.16
CA LYS A 361 -19.94 9.35 8.05
C LYS A 361 -19.17 10.36 7.20
N ASP A 362 -18.08 10.93 7.73
CA ASP A 362 -17.27 11.93 7.03
C ASP A 362 -16.07 11.32 6.30
N GLU A 363 -15.87 10.00 6.43
CA GLU A 363 -14.84 9.27 5.67
C GLU A 363 -15.47 8.50 4.51
N PHE A 364 -14.80 8.49 3.36
CA PHE A 364 -15.19 7.71 2.17
C PHE A 364 -16.65 7.93 1.75
N VAL A 365 -17.10 9.19 1.77
CA VAL A 365 -18.50 9.58 1.61
C VAL A 365 -19.11 9.08 0.29
N ASP A 366 -18.32 9.05 -0.77
CA ASP A 366 -18.73 8.63 -2.11
C ASP A 366 -18.61 7.12 -2.35
N ASN A 367 -18.13 6.35 -1.35
CA ASN A 367 -18.00 4.89 -1.41
C ASN A 367 -18.74 4.17 -0.28
N GLY A 368 -19.83 4.74 0.21
CA GLY A 368 -20.62 4.15 1.30
C GLY A 368 -19.86 4.02 2.61
N HIS A 369 -18.90 4.91 2.85
CA HIS A 369 -18.04 5.00 4.02
C HIS A 369 -17.03 3.84 4.15
N TRP A 370 -16.80 3.07 3.07
CA TRP A 370 -15.74 2.09 2.95
C TRP A 370 -14.57 2.63 2.14
N HIS A 371 -13.36 2.13 2.40
CA HIS A 371 -12.13 2.55 1.72
C HIS A 371 -12.21 2.40 0.18
N TRP A 372 -11.43 3.20 -0.54
CA TRP A 372 -11.32 3.12 -2.02
C TRP A 372 -10.25 2.14 -2.51
N GLN A 373 -9.26 1.84 -1.67
CA GLN A 373 -8.13 0.98 -1.98
C GLN A 373 -8.04 -0.12 -0.93
N ILE A 374 -8.09 -1.37 -1.39
CA ILE A 374 -7.83 -2.50 -0.48
C ILE A 374 -6.41 -2.44 0.08
N TYR A 375 -6.23 -2.87 1.31
CA TYR A 375 -4.92 -3.03 1.90
C TYR A 375 -4.22 -4.27 1.34
N GLY A 376 -3.57 -4.07 0.18
CA GLY A 376 -2.75 -5.08 -0.50
C GLY A 376 -1.33 -5.08 0.03
N ARG A 377 -0.86 -6.22 0.53
CA ARG A 377 0.48 -6.34 1.11
C ARG A 377 1.54 -6.81 0.13
N GLN A 378 1.11 -7.28 -1.03
CA GLN A 378 1.99 -7.80 -2.05
C GLN A 378 1.30 -7.77 -3.41
N GLY A 379 1.97 -7.16 -4.39
CA GLY A 379 1.63 -7.26 -5.80
C GLY A 379 2.63 -8.14 -6.54
N ARG A 380 2.79 -7.87 -7.83
CA ARG A 380 3.92 -8.37 -8.61
C ARG A 380 5.20 -7.71 -8.09
N ARG A 381 6.31 -8.40 -8.22
CA ARG A 381 7.65 -7.89 -7.96
C ARG A 381 8.44 -8.09 -9.24
N ILE A 382 8.86 -7.01 -9.89
CA ILE A 382 9.54 -7.11 -11.19
C ILE A 382 10.85 -7.90 -11.09
N GLU A 383 11.29 -8.52 -12.18
CA GLU A 383 12.66 -8.96 -12.33
C GLU A 383 13.54 -7.78 -12.73
N GLY A 384 14.16 -7.17 -11.71
CA GLY A 384 15.01 -5.99 -11.85
C GLY A 384 16.48 -6.31 -12.09
N ARG A 385 17.26 -5.26 -12.37
CA ARG A 385 18.72 -5.35 -12.55
C ARG A 385 19.47 -5.64 -11.26
N ALA A 386 18.83 -5.37 -10.10
CA ALA A 386 19.25 -5.82 -8.80
C ALA A 386 18.06 -6.46 -8.07
N LEU A 387 18.33 -7.43 -7.21
CA LEU A 387 17.32 -8.11 -6.40
C LEU A 387 17.56 -7.79 -4.93
N VAL A 388 16.52 -7.29 -4.24
CA VAL A 388 16.54 -7.13 -2.78
C VAL A 388 16.08 -8.44 -2.14
N THR A 389 16.84 -8.94 -1.19
CA THR A 389 16.58 -10.22 -0.51
C THR A 389 16.57 -10.03 1.00
N GLN A 390 16.23 -11.07 1.75
CA GLN A 390 16.37 -11.11 3.21
C GLN A 390 17.76 -10.67 3.67
N HIS A 391 18.81 -11.03 2.91
CA HIS A 391 20.20 -10.76 3.28
C HIS A 391 20.52 -9.26 3.39
N ASN A 392 19.80 -8.40 2.64
CA ASN A 392 19.98 -6.94 2.74
C ASN A 392 19.65 -6.40 4.14
N PHE A 393 18.85 -7.13 4.93
CA PHE A 393 18.35 -6.71 6.24
C PHE A 393 18.91 -7.51 7.41
N ILE A 394 19.83 -8.44 7.17
CA ILE A 394 20.48 -9.22 8.22
C ILE A 394 21.87 -8.67 8.50
N VAL A 395 22.14 -8.42 9.78
CA VAL A 395 23.45 -7.95 10.23
C VAL A 395 24.52 -9.02 10.03
N ASN A 396 25.60 -8.65 9.41
CA ASN A 396 26.82 -9.45 9.40
C ASN A 396 27.50 -9.37 10.77
N GLU A 397 27.64 -10.48 11.47
CA GLU A 397 28.17 -10.55 12.84
C GLU A 397 29.59 -9.98 12.97
N LYS A 398 30.42 -10.06 11.90
CA LYS A 398 31.80 -9.55 11.92
C LYS A 398 31.86 -8.03 11.82
N THR A 399 30.91 -7.40 11.12
CA THR A 399 30.91 -5.95 10.88
C THR A 399 29.93 -5.21 11.77
N GLY A 400 28.94 -5.90 12.37
CA GLY A 400 27.84 -5.29 13.10
C GLY A 400 26.88 -4.47 12.23
N ARG A 401 26.94 -4.61 10.90
CA ARG A 401 26.15 -3.83 9.92
C ARG A 401 25.48 -4.75 8.92
N THR A 402 24.38 -4.29 8.34
CA THR A 402 23.78 -4.89 7.14
C THR A 402 24.70 -4.69 5.92
N PRO A 403 24.62 -5.57 4.92
CA PRO A 403 25.47 -5.43 3.73
C PRO A 403 25.26 -4.09 3.01
N LYS A 404 26.35 -3.54 2.49
CA LYS A 404 26.28 -2.41 1.55
C LYS A 404 25.87 -2.92 0.18
N VAL A 405 25.04 -2.14 -0.52
CA VAL A 405 24.67 -2.39 -1.90
C VAL A 405 25.30 -1.37 -2.84
N GLU A 406 25.38 -1.70 -4.11
CA GLU A 406 25.77 -0.73 -5.14
C GLU A 406 24.61 0.24 -5.39
N GLN A 407 24.94 1.52 -5.58
CA GLN A 407 23.99 2.58 -5.91
C GLN A 407 22.76 2.62 -4.97
N PRO A 408 22.95 2.75 -3.65
CA PRO A 408 21.86 2.77 -2.69
C PRO A 408 21.01 4.03 -2.86
N ILE A 409 19.68 3.89 -2.83
CA ILE A 409 18.74 4.99 -3.03
C ILE A 409 17.76 5.20 -1.87
N ALA A 410 17.60 4.21 -1.01
CA ALA A 410 16.68 4.26 0.13
C ALA A 410 17.11 3.25 1.21
N ILE A 411 16.47 3.32 2.37
CA ILE A 411 16.65 2.39 3.49
C ILE A 411 15.31 1.75 3.81
N GLY A 412 15.22 0.40 3.70
CA GLY A 412 14.13 -0.37 4.29
C GLY A 412 14.42 -0.58 5.78
N GLU A 413 13.47 -0.24 6.66
CA GLU A 413 13.72 -0.19 8.11
C GLU A 413 12.71 -0.99 8.95
N HIS A 414 11.69 -1.55 8.31
CA HIS A 414 10.64 -2.32 9.00
C HIS A 414 11.10 -3.74 9.34
N SER A 415 10.39 -4.41 10.26
CA SER A 415 10.60 -5.82 10.57
C SER A 415 10.17 -6.73 9.42
N PHE A 416 10.65 -7.99 9.44
CA PHE A 416 10.01 -9.03 8.64
C PHE A 416 8.61 -9.28 9.20
N ASP A 417 7.60 -8.80 8.50
CA ASP A 417 6.20 -8.88 8.89
C ASP A 417 5.38 -9.47 7.73
N VAL A 418 5.15 -10.78 7.79
CA VAL A 418 4.35 -11.51 6.80
C VAL A 418 3.06 -11.98 7.45
N HIS A 419 1.95 -11.59 6.85
CA HIS A 419 0.61 -12.01 7.27
C HIS A 419 0.30 -13.42 6.77
N PRO A 420 -0.65 -14.16 7.41
CA PRO A 420 -0.99 -15.52 7.01
C PRO A 420 -1.21 -15.64 5.51
N CYS A 421 -0.59 -16.64 4.88
CA CYS A 421 -0.72 -16.87 3.46
C CYS A 421 -1.81 -17.89 3.14
N HIS A 422 -2.01 -18.87 3.99
CA HIS A 422 -3.01 -19.91 3.81
C HIS A 422 -4.24 -19.73 4.72
N ASP A 423 -5.37 -20.27 4.27
CA ASP A 423 -6.62 -20.28 5.01
C ASP A 423 -6.43 -20.97 6.38
N ARG A 424 -6.92 -20.34 7.42
CA ARG A 424 -6.81 -20.81 8.81
C ARG A 424 -7.53 -22.12 9.11
N ARG A 425 -8.49 -22.50 8.28
CA ARG A 425 -9.16 -23.81 8.36
C ARG A 425 -8.17 -24.98 8.20
N TYR A 426 -7.03 -24.71 7.59
CA TYR A 426 -5.93 -25.67 7.46
C TYR A 426 -4.90 -25.57 8.60
N ALA A 427 -5.10 -24.68 9.57
CA ALA A 427 -4.24 -24.59 10.74
C ALA A 427 -4.47 -25.83 11.64
N VAL A 428 -3.41 -26.56 11.92
CA VAL A 428 -3.42 -27.71 12.81
C VAL A 428 -2.80 -27.31 14.14
N ASP A 429 -3.49 -27.57 15.25
CA ASP A 429 -3.01 -27.29 16.60
C ASP A 429 -2.50 -25.86 16.84
N GLY A 430 -3.11 -24.87 16.15
CA GLY A 430 -2.74 -23.48 16.25
C GLY A 430 -1.57 -23.06 15.34
N TRP A 431 -1.08 -23.91 14.50
CA TRP A 431 -0.05 -23.58 13.52
C TRP A 431 -0.66 -22.96 12.26
N MET A 432 -0.20 -21.77 11.91
CA MET A 432 -0.60 -21.03 10.70
C MET A 432 0.56 -20.95 9.72
N GLU A 433 0.26 -21.17 8.46
CA GLU A 433 1.23 -21.15 7.37
C GLU A 433 1.50 -19.72 6.88
N GLY A 434 2.77 -19.43 6.59
CA GLY A 434 3.24 -18.21 5.96
C GLY A 434 3.33 -16.99 6.87
N VAL A 435 3.28 -17.16 8.20
CA VAL A 435 3.33 -16.03 9.13
C VAL A 435 4.74 -15.82 9.65
N LEU A 436 5.26 -14.60 9.48
CA LEU A 436 6.45 -14.11 10.18
C LEU A 436 6.03 -12.94 11.07
N TRP A 437 6.21 -13.10 12.38
CA TRP A 437 5.90 -12.07 13.36
C TRP A 437 6.75 -12.25 14.62
N TYR A 438 7.29 -11.17 15.14
CA TYR A 438 8.24 -11.20 16.26
C TYR A 438 7.73 -10.36 17.44
N PRO A 439 6.73 -10.86 18.21
CA PRO A 439 6.04 -10.06 19.23
C PRO A 439 6.93 -9.62 20.41
N LYS A 440 8.07 -10.28 20.60
CA LYS A 440 8.99 -9.99 21.72
C LYS A 440 10.19 -9.13 21.33
N LYS A 441 10.38 -8.88 20.02
CA LYS A 441 11.46 -8.03 19.49
C LYS A 441 10.82 -7.04 18.52
N ALA A 442 11.01 -5.76 18.73
CA ALA A 442 10.40 -4.70 17.92
C ALA A 442 10.60 -4.91 16.41
N PHE A 443 11.69 -5.58 16.00
CA PHE A 443 12.05 -5.75 14.59
C PHE A 443 12.37 -7.21 14.20
N GLY A 444 12.27 -8.18 15.11
CA GLY A 444 12.76 -9.52 14.83
C GLY A 444 14.25 -9.49 14.47
N PRO A 445 14.70 -10.31 13.50
CA PRO A 445 16.08 -10.30 13.02
C PRO A 445 16.38 -9.18 12.00
N ALA A 446 15.36 -8.50 11.44
CA ALA A 446 15.57 -7.44 10.45
C ALA A 446 16.19 -6.21 11.07
N GLN A 447 17.16 -5.63 10.37
CA GLN A 447 17.78 -4.35 10.68
C GLN A 447 17.69 -3.46 9.44
N PRO A 448 17.76 -2.12 9.58
CA PRO A 448 17.73 -1.23 8.44
C PRO A 448 18.78 -1.60 7.39
N GLY A 449 18.34 -1.74 6.16
CA GLY A 449 19.17 -2.16 5.02
C GLY A 449 18.93 -1.32 3.78
N GLN A 450 19.93 -1.29 2.92
CA GLN A 450 19.93 -0.45 1.72
C GLN A 450 19.14 -1.08 0.58
N VAL A 451 18.45 -0.22 -0.19
CA VAL A 451 17.74 -0.57 -1.43
C VAL A 451 18.52 -0.01 -2.62
N PRO A 452 18.95 -0.84 -3.60
CA PRO A 452 19.72 -0.38 -4.76
C PRO A 452 18.82 0.21 -5.84
N TYR A 453 19.33 1.18 -6.63
CA TYR A 453 18.63 1.76 -7.78
C TYR A 453 18.17 0.70 -8.79
N GLY A 454 19.02 -0.28 -9.07
CA GLY A 454 18.71 -1.39 -9.97
C GLY A 454 17.49 -2.23 -9.60
N ALA A 455 16.99 -2.14 -8.36
CA ALA A 455 15.76 -2.81 -7.97
C ALA A 455 14.50 -2.17 -8.59
N MET A 456 14.56 -0.91 -9.00
CA MET A 456 13.48 -0.22 -9.71
C MET A 456 13.55 -0.38 -11.23
N LEU A 457 14.68 -0.87 -11.77
CA LEU A 457 14.92 -0.99 -13.20
C LEU A 457 14.62 -2.41 -13.69
N PRO A 458 13.64 -2.61 -14.60
CA PRO A 458 13.46 -3.90 -15.28
C PRO A 458 14.72 -4.32 -16.03
N LYS A 459 14.95 -5.62 -16.16
CA LYS A 459 16.08 -6.17 -16.93
C LYS A 459 16.01 -5.81 -18.42
N THR A 460 14.79 -5.65 -18.95
CA THR A 460 14.53 -5.60 -20.39
C THR A 460 14.12 -4.23 -20.93
N LEU A 461 13.77 -3.28 -20.06
CA LEU A 461 13.35 -1.94 -20.47
C LEU A 461 14.27 -0.87 -19.89
N ASP A 462 14.63 0.10 -20.74
CA ASP A 462 15.55 1.18 -20.38
C ASP A 462 14.86 2.47 -19.96
N ASN A 463 13.58 2.65 -20.30
CA ASN A 463 12.85 3.89 -20.04
C ASN A 463 11.73 3.73 -19.00
N LEU A 464 11.72 2.63 -18.21
CA LEU A 464 10.74 2.35 -17.16
C LEU A 464 11.42 2.26 -15.79
N LEU A 465 10.82 2.94 -14.79
CA LEU A 465 11.12 2.78 -13.37
C LEU A 465 9.90 2.22 -12.62
N VAL A 466 10.13 1.31 -11.67
CA VAL A 466 9.08 0.64 -10.88
C VAL A 466 9.39 0.79 -9.38
N PRO A 467 9.12 1.96 -8.77
CA PRO A 467 9.52 2.26 -7.40
C PRO A 467 8.68 1.56 -6.31
N VAL A 468 7.50 1.02 -6.65
CA VAL A 468 6.56 0.40 -5.71
C VAL A 468 6.62 -1.13 -5.80
N ALA A 469 6.38 -1.69 -6.99
CA ALA A 469 6.45 -3.12 -7.27
C ALA A 469 7.88 -3.56 -7.64
N LEU A 470 8.87 -3.05 -6.92
CA LEU A 470 10.30 -3.20 -7.19
C LEU A 470 10.79 -4.65 -7.03
N SER A 471 11.96 -4.93 -7.59
CA SER A 471 12.58 -6.25 -7.60
C SER A 471 13.00 -6.69 -6.21
N SER A 472 12.29 -7.68 -5.66
CA SER A 472 12.54 -8.21 -4.32
C SER A 472 12.02 -9.64 -4.19
N THR A 473 12.56 -10.38 -3.21
CA THR A 473 11.95 -11.63 -2.76
C THR A 473 10.70 -11.36 -1.93
N HIS A 474 9.87 -12.38 -1.70
CA HIS A 474 8.71 -12.29 -0.81
C HIS A 474 9.09 -11.83 0.60
N ILE A 475 10.20 -12.35 1.14
CA ILE A 475 10.67 -11.96 2.48
C ILE A 475 11.12 -10.52 2.50
N ALA A 476 11.92 -10.09 1.53
CA ALA A 476 12.34 -8.69 1.43
C ALA A 476 11.16 -7.73 1.26
N MET A 477 10.15 -8.11 0.46
CA MET A 477 8.94 -7.30 0.28
C MET A 477 8.24 -7.02 1.60
N SER A 478 8.30 -7.92 2.58
CA SER A 478 7.69 -7.68 3.90
C SER A 478 8.31 -6.50 4.67
N VAL A 479 9.55 -6.13 4.36
CA VAL A 479 10.23 -4.92 4.85
C VAL A 479 9.95 -3.71 3.96
N LEU A 480 9.91 -3.95 2.64
CA LEU A 480 9.86 -2.87 1.64
C LEU A 480 8.46 -2.28 1.44
N ARG A 481 7.39 -2.98 1.82
CA ARG A 481 5.99 -2.62 1.57
C ARG A 481 5.44 -1.48 2.43
N MET A 482 6.30 -0.60 2.93
CA MET A 482 5.91 0.54 3.76
C MET A 482 5.80 1.80 2.92
N GLU A 483 4.70 2.55 3.09
CA GLU A 483 4.44 3.77 2.31
C GLU A 483 5.57 4.81 2.41
N PRO A 484 6.24 5.03 3.57
CA PRO A 484 7.38 5.93 3.64
C PRO A 484 8.55 5.52 2.73
N LEU A 485 8.82 4.22 2.61
CA LEU A 485 9.84 3.74 1.70
C LEU A 485 9.43 3.95 0.24
N TRP A 486 8.19 3.64 -0.11
CA TRP A 486 7.69 3.84 -1.46
C TRP A 486 7.66 5.32 -1.87
N MET A 487 7.36 6.24 -0.95
CA MET A 487 7.51 7.67 -1.22
C MET A 487 8.97 8.04 -1.51
N THR A 488 9.90 7.48 -0.75
CA THR A 488 11.34 7.70 -0.94
C THR A 488 11.82 7.17 -2.30
N THR A 489 11.51 5.93 -2.64
CA THR A 489 11.87 5.33 -3.94
C THR A 489 11.16 6.02 -5.10
N GLY A 490 9.91 6.45 -4.89
CA GLY A 490 9.16 7.24 -5.85
C GLY A 490 9.81 8.60 -6.13
N GLN A 491 10.20 9.32 -5.07
CA GLN A 491 10.88 10.60 -5.23
C GLN A 491 12.21 10.46 -6.00
N VAL A 492 12.99 9.42 -5.69
CA VAL A 492 14.22 9.12 -6.46
C VAL A 492 13.89 8.82 -7.91
N ALA A 493 12.82 8.07 -8.19
CA ALA A 493 12.40 7.78 -9.57
C ALA A 493 12.01 9.06 -10.33
N GLY A 494 11.36 10.01 -9.68
CA GLY A 494 11.02 11.32 -10.26
C GLY A 494 12.25 12.15 -10.60
N LEU A 495 13.23 12.23 -9.68
CA LEU A 495 14.50 12.90 -9.93
C LEU A 495 15.28 12.20 -11.06
N ALA A 496 15.33 10.87 -11.07
CA ALA A 496 15.98 10.09 -12.11
C ALA A 496 15.38 10.35 -13.51
N ALA A 497 14.06 10.55 -13.59
CA ALA A 497 13.38 10.92 -14.84
C ALA A 497 13.83 12.31 -15.34
N ALA A 498 14.01 13.25 -14.42
CA ALA A 498 14.48 14.59 -14.76
C ALA A 498 15.95 14.59 -15.21
N GLU A 499 16.81 13.87 -14.50
CA GLU A 499 18.23 13.71 -14.89
C GLU A 499 18.36 13.03 -16.25
N ALA A 500 17.54 11.99 -16.52
CA ALA A 500 17.51 11.33 -17.82
C ALA A 500 17.11 12.29 -18.95
N LYS A 501 16.11 13.15 -18.70
CA LYS A 501 15.69 14.20 -19.63
C LYS A 501 16.83 15.19 -19.90
N GLU A 502 17.47 15.71 -18.87
CA GLU A 502 18.55 16.70 -18.98
C GLU A 502 19.75 16.14 -19.76
N GLN A 503 20.11 14.87 -19.48
CA GLN A 503 21.22 14.19 -20.15
C GLN A 503 20.87 13.63 -21.54
N GLY A 504 19.61 13.65 -21.94
CA GLY A 504 19.14 13.03 -23.19
C GLY A 504 19.31 11.51 -23.22
N ARG A 505 19.21 10.85 -22.06
CA ARG A 505 19.40 9.40 -21.86
C ARG A 505 18.13 8.73 -21.36
N ASN A 506 18.08 7.40 -21.37
CA ASN A 506 17.09 6.62 -20.65
C ASN A 506 17.46 6.52 -19.16
N VAL A 507 16.46 6.32 -18.29
CA VAL A 507 16.65 6.19 -16.84
C VAL A 507 17.55 5.03 -16.43
N ALA A 508 17.68 4.02 -17.27
CA ALA A 508 18.60 2.91 -17.07
C ALA A 508 20.07 3.26 -17.32
N ASN A 509 20.35 4.39 -17.95
CA ASN A 509 21.68 4.81 -18.43
C ASN A 509 22.20 6.09 -17.77
N ILE A 510 21.54 6.56 -16.70
CA ILE A 510 22.05 7.65 -15.85
C ILE A 510 22.92 7.09 -14.72
N ASP A 511 23.73 7.95 -14.11
CA ASP A 511 24.42 7.63 -12.86
C ASP A 511 23.55 8.04 -11.67
N PRO A 512 23.05 7.08 -10.86
CA PRO A 512 22.19 7.40 -9.73
C PRO A 512 22.94 7.77 -8.44
N GLU A 513 24.28 7.76 -8.42
CA GLU A 513 25.06 7.88 -7.16
C GLU A 513 24.79 9.20 -6.41
N GLY A 514 24.48 10.27 -7.07
CA GLY A 514 24.20 11.57 -6.43
C GLY A 514 22.75 11.81 -6.04
N LEU A 515 21.80 11.03 -6.56
CA LEU A 515 20.37 11.31 -6.44
C LEU A 515 19.86 11.42 -5.00
N PRO A 516 20.18 10.51 -4.06
CA PRO A 516 19.67 10.62 -2.69
C PRO A 516 20.13 11.88 -1.98
N ARG A 517 21.38 12.31 -2.20
CA ARG A 517 21.93 13.53 -1.59
C ARG A 517 21.23 14.79 -2.11
N MET A 518 20.85 14.82 -3.37
CA MET A 518 20.09 15.95 -3.95
C MET A 518 18.69 16.08 -3.37
N LEU A 519 18.18 15.03 -2.73
CA LEU A 519 16.85 14.92 -2.12
C LEU A 519 16.87 14.95 -0.60
N ASP A 520 18.04 15.11 0.02
CA ASP A 520 18.22 14.96 1.48
C ASP A 520 17.73 13.60 2.02
N ILE A 521 17.96 12.53 1.23
CA ILE A 521 17.61 11.16 1.58
C ILE A 521 18.83 10.45 2.15
N LYS A 522 18.68 9.82 3.30
CA LYS A 522 19.69 8.97 3.91
C LYS A 522 19.75 7.62 3.21
N VAL A 523 20.96 7.13 2.98
CA VAL A 523 21.20 5.81 2.39
C VAL A 523 22.16 4.93 3.19
N ASP A 524 22.81 5.48 4.23
CA ASP A 524 23.59 4.69 5.20
C ASP A 524 22.83 4.65 6.54
N PRO A 525 22.25 3.50 6.93
CA PRO A 525 21.48 3.40 8.17
C PRO A 525 22.33 3.50 9.44
N TYR A 526 23.66 3.59 9.29
CA TYR A 526 24.64 3.65 10.38
C TYR A 526 25.47 4.94 10.37
N ALA A 527 25.11 5.91 9.49
CA ALA A 527 25.77 7.21 9.42
C ALA A 527 25.31 8.17 10.54
#